data_ab498b0741f4252108f8979fa3af2a15
#
_entry.id   ab498b0741f4252108f8979fa3af2a15
#
_cell.length_a   1.000
_cell.length_b   1.000
_cell.length_c   1.000
_cell.angle_alpha   90.00
_cell.angle_beta   90.00
_cell.angle_gamma   90.00
#
_symmetry.space_group_name_H-M   'P 1'
#
loop_
_entity.id
_entity.type
_entity.pdbx_description
1 polymer ?
#
loop_
_entity_poly.entity_id
_entity_poly.type
_entity_poly.pdbx_seq_one_letter_code
_entity_poly.pdbx_strand_id
1 'polypeptide(L)'
;MTGNFKGVIFDIDGILEFQGKVYPGAIELIDRLRAKGLVIRILSNSTLKSREYCAEKLVKMGFSIFKEEVITASYATARYLKRLNPKSCWVMLKGKGFTEFQDFIHDDENPAYIVVGDYREEFNFQNLNKALKLLLAGSKLVVMIPEK
;
A
#
# COMPACT_ATOMS: atom_id res chain seq x y z
N MET A 1 -10.78 -31.83 8.79
CA MET A 1 -9.52 -31.42 8.12
C MET A 1 -8.86 -30.35 8.97
N THR A 2 -7.92 -30.72 9.81
CA THR A 2 -7.10 -29.74 10.58
C THR A 2 -5.89 -29.38 9.71
N GLY A 3 -6.09 -28.44 8.80
CA GLY A 3 -4.99 -27.87 8.02
C GLY A 3 -4.01 -27.17 8.98
N ASN A 4 -2.73 -27.48 8.85
CA ASN A 4 -1.68 -26.88 9.67
C ASN A 4 -1.36 -25.48 9.13
N PHE A 5 -2.26 -24.52 9.40
CA PHE A 5 -2.05 -23.11 9.00
C PHE A 5 -0.91 -22.52 9.82
N LYS A 6 0.04 -21.88 9.14
CA LYS A 6 1.19 -21.19 9.77
C LYS A 6 0.93 -19.70 9.98
N GLY A 7 -0.08 -19.13 9.33
CA GLY A 7 -0.42 -17.72 9.44
C GLY A 7 -1.79 -17.41 8.87
N VAL A 8 -2.24 -16.19 9.13
CA VAL A 8 -3.52 -15.66 8.66
C VAL A 8 -3.29 -14.25 8.11
N ILE A 9 -3.97 -13.94 7.03
CA ILE A 9 -3.97 -12.63 6.39
C ILE A 9 -5.35 -12.00 6.56
N PHE A 10 -5.41 -10.77 7.05
CA PHE A 10 -6.63 -9.99 7.19
C PHE A 10 -6.60 -8.77 6.29
N ASP A 11 -7.74 -8.45 5.69
CA ASP A 11 -7.97 -7.11 5.14
C ASP A 11 -8.38 -6.15 6.26
N ILE A 12 -8.23 -4.84 6.05
CA ILE A 12 -8.59 -3.82 7.04
C ILE A 12 -10.05 -3.41 6.89
N ASP A 13 -10.37 -2.82 5.73
CA ASP A 13 -11.66 -2.18 5.51
C ASP A 13 -12.76 -3.24 5.30
N GLY A 14 -13.77 -3.26 6.16
CA GLY A 14 -14.85 -4.24 6.10
C GLY A 14 -14.57 -5.59 6.81
N ILE A 15 -13.36 -5.82 7.31
CA ILE A 15 -12.99 -7.03 8.07
C ILE A 15 -12.57 -6.71 9.50
N LEU A 16 -11.61 -5.82 9.71
CA LEU A 16 -11.17 -5.42 11.04
C LEU A 16 -11.92 -4.18 11.54
N GLU A 17 -12.18 -3.25 10.65
CA GLU A 17 -12.90 -2.01 10.95
C GLU A 17 -13.71 -1.55 9.73
N PHE A 18 -14.73 -0.72 9.99
CA PHE A 18 -15.47 0.00 8.97
C PHE A 18 -15.83 1.39 9.47
N GLN A 19 -15.48 2.42 8.70
CA GLN A 19 -15.74 3.84 9.04
C GLN A 19 -15.26 4.24 10.45
N GLY A 20 -14.11 3.72 10.88
CA GLY A 20 -13.54 4.01 12.19
C GLY A 20 -14.11 3.19 13.36
N LYS A 21 -14.99 2.22 13.08
CA LYS A 21 -15.57 1.32 14.09
C LYS A 21 -14.97 -0.06 13.94
N VAL A 22 -14.43 -0.61 15.02
CA VAL A 22 -13.90 -1.98 15.08
C VAL A 22 -15.04 -2.97 15.04
N TYR A 23 -14.91 -4.04 14.27
CA TYR A 23 -15.87 -5.12 14.28
C TYR A 23 -15.82 -5.88 15.62
N PRO A 24 -16.98 -6.26 16.18
CA PRO A 24 -17.02 -7.04 17.42
C PRO A 24 -16.21 -8.33 17.31
N GLY A 25 -15.32 -8.58 18.28
CA GLY A 25 -14.48 -9.77 18.34
C GLY A 25 -13.22 -9.74 17.46
N ALA A 26 -12.99 -8.68 16.67
CA ALA A 26 -11.84 -8.62 15.77
C ALA A 26 -10.50 -8.52 16.52
N ILE A 27 -10.46 -7.75 17.61
CA ILE A 27 -9.26 -7.62 18.45
C ILE A 27 -8.95 -8.94 19.12
N GLU A 28 -9.94 -9.53 19.80
CA GLU A 28 -9.81 -10.80 20.50
C GLU A 28 -9.42 -11.95 19.57
N LEU A 29 -9.91 -11.91 18.31
CA LEU A 29 -9.55 -12.92 17.31
C LEU A 29 -8.06 -12.85 16.99
N ILE A 30 -7.52 -11.65 16.70
CA ILE A 30 -6.10 -11.46 16.40
C ILE A 30 -5.24 -11.92 17.57
N ASP A 31 -5.57 -11.51 18.79
CA ASP A 31 -4.82 -11.86 20.00
C ASP A 31 -4.83 -13.39 20.23
N ARG A 32 -5.97 -14.04 20.04
CA ARG A 32 -6.10 -15.51 20.16
C ARG A 32 -5.30 -16.26 19.11
N LEU A 33 -5.27 -15.76 17.85
CA LEU A 33 -4.49 -16.38 16.78
C LEU A 33 -2.99 -16.22 17.04
N ARG A 34 -2.58 -15.04 17.51
CA ARG A 34 -1.20 -14.75 17.91
C ARG A 34 -0.76 -15.63 19.09
N ALA A 35 -1.59 -15.79 20.11
CA ALA A 35 -1.32 -16.68 21.24
C ALA A 35 -1.15 -18.17 20.81
N LYS A 36 -1.76 -18.57 19.68
CA LYS A 36 -1.55 -19.90 19.08
C LYS A 36 -0.29 -20.00 18.22
N GLY A 37 0.54 -18.97 18.17
CA GLY A 37 1.79 -18.94 17.39
C GLY A 37 1.60 -18.71 15.89
N LEU A 38 0.42 -18.26 15.44
CA LEU A 38 0.17 -17.98 14.04
C LEU A 38 0.77 -16.64 13.63
N VAL A 39 1.38 -16.59 12.46
CA VAL A 39 1.88 -15.35 11.86
C VAL A 39 0.68 -14.54 11.36
N ILE A 40 0.60 -13.29 11.80
CA ILE A 40 -0.46 -12.35 11.36
C ILE A 40 0.11 -11.43 10.28
N ARG A 41 -0.67 -11.21 9.23
CA ARG A 41 -0.41 -10.19 8.21
C ARG A 41 -1.69 -9.43 7.92
N ILE A 42 -1.53 -8.12 7.75
CA ILE A 42 -2.63 -7.20 7.42
C ILE A 42 -2.37 -6.71 6.00
N LEU A 43 -3.31 -6.96 5.10
CA LEU A 43 -3.28 -6.43 3.75
C LEU A 43 -4.28 -5.29 3.61
N SER A 44 -3.90 -4.28 2.82
CA SER A 44 -4.81 -3.23 2.39
C SER A 44 -4.52 -2.85 0.94
N ASN A 45 -5.55 -2.76 0.12
CA ASN A 45 -5.46 -2.25 -1.24
C ASN A 45 -5.29 -0.72 -1.30
N SER A 46 -5.24 -0.04 -0.15
CA SER A 46 -5.08 1.42 -0.13
C SER A 46 -3.73 1.85 -0.72
N THR A 47 -3.79 2.74 -1.69
CA THR A 47 -2.63 3.45 -2.23
C THR A 47 -2.35 4.74 -1.45
N LEU A 48 -3.38 5.37 -0.87
CA LEU A 48 -3.30 6.63 -0.15
C LEU A 48 -2.71 6.53 1.25
N LYS A 49 -2.66 5.32 1.82
CA LYS A 49 -2.20 5.08 3.20
C LYS A 49 -0.84 4.38 3.18
N SER A 50 0.12 4.85 3.99
CA SER A 50 1.35 4.10 4.25
C SER A 50 1.09 2.94 5.21
N ARG A 51 1.99 1.96 5.22
CA ARG A 51 1.89 0.86 6.19
C ARG A 51 2.00 1.34 7.64
N GLU A 52 2.82 2.37 7.89
CA GLU A 52 2.97 2.98 9.21
C GLU A 52 1.68 3.63 9.67
N TYR A 53 1.07 4.45 8.80
CA TYR A 53 -0.23 5.06 9.09
C TYR A 53 -1.31 4.02 9.40
N CYS A 54 -1.37 2.92 8.64
CA CYS A 54 -2.34 1.85 8.91
C CYS A 54 -2.07 1.15 10.24
N ALA A 55 -0.81 0.85 10.56
CA ALA A 55 -0.44 0.22 11.82
C ALA A 55 -0.80 1.13 13.02
N GLU A 56 -0.43 2.41 12.97
CA GLU A 56 -0.77 3.38 14.02
C GLU A 56 -2.29 3.52 14.21
N LYS A 57 -3.05 3.55 13.09
CA LYS A 57 -4.51 3.60 13.15
C LYS A 57 -5.07 2.38 13.87
N LEU A 58 -4.62 1.18 13.53
CA LEU A 58 -5.07 -0.06 14.15
C LEU A 58 -4.68 -0.14 15.63
N VAL A 59 -3.47 0.28 15.98
CA VAL A 59 -3.03 0.35 17.39
C VAL A 59 -3.90 1.31 18.21
N LYS A 60 -4.24 2.49 17.67
CA LYS A 60 -5.16 3.44 18.31
C LYS A 60 -6.57 2.87 18.49
N MET A 61 -6.97 1.91 17.68
CA MET A 61 -8.23 1.18 17.78
C MET A 61 -8.18 -0.01 18.75
N GLY A 62 -7.02 -0.30 19.35
CA GLY A 62 -6.82 -1.37 20.33
C GLY A 62 -6.23 -2.66 19.79
N PHE A 63 -5.87 -2.73 18.51
CA PHE A 63 -5.21 -3.91 17.95
C PHE A 63 -3.72 -3.99 18.33
N SER A 64 -3.24 -5.19 18.63
CA SER A 64 -1.82 -5.51 18.84
C SER A 64 -1.12 -5.78 17.50
N ILE A 65 -0.99 -4.77 16.64
CA ILE A 65 -0.40 -4.89 15.29
C ILE A 65 0.91 -4.13 15.21
N PHE A 66 1.92 -4.77 14.60
CA PHE A 66 3.21 -4.16 14.31
C PHE A 66 3.26 -3.67 12.86
N LYS A 67 4.03 -2.60 12.60
CA LYS A 67 4.23 -2.02 11.26
C LYS A 67 4.69 -3.07 10.24
N GLU A 68 5.55 -4.00 10.66
CA GLU A 68 6.11 -5.08 9.84
C GLU A 68 5.07 -6.11 9.40
N GLU A 69 3.93 -6.14 10.06
CA GLU A 69 2.80 -7.01 9.73
C GLU A 69 1.88 -6.42 8.67
N VAL A 70 1.98 -5.11 8.44
CA VAL A 70 1.10 -4.37 7.51
C VAL A 70 1.72 -4.29 6.12
N ILE A 71 0.91 -4.58 5.10
CA ILE A 71 1.26 -4.46 3.68
C ILE A 71 0.14 -3.65 3.02
N THR A 72 0.49 -2.46 2.54
CA THR A 72 -0.39 -1.62 1.70
C THR A 72 0.00 -1.73 0.23
N ALA A 73 -0.89 -1.34 -0.68
CA ALA A 73 -0.56 -1.30 -2.10
C ALA A 73 0.63 -0.38 -2.39
N SER A 74 0.70 0.79 -1.74
CA SER A 74 1.84 1.71 -1.85
C SER A 74 3.15 1.07 -1.40
N TYR A 75 3.16 0.42 -0.22
CA TYR A 75 4.35 -0.29 0.28
C TYR A 75 4.78 -1.44 -0.64
N ALA A 76 3.84 -2.27 -1.08
CA ALA A 76 4.13 -3.38 -1.99
C ALA A 76 4.75 -2.88 -3.29
N THR A 77 4.21 -1.78 -3.85
CA THR A 77 4.73 -1.15 -5.07
C THR A 77 6.11 -0.55 -4.86
N ALA A 78 6.35 0.15 -3.75
CA ALA A 78 7.68 0.68 -3.43
C ALA A 78 8.72 -0.44 -3.30
N ARG A 79 8.36 -1.56 -2.66
CA ARG A 79 9.21 -2.77 -2.58
C ARG A 79 9.48 -3.38 -3.95
N TYR A 80 8.48 -3.43 -4.82
CA TYR A 80 8.66 -3.89 -6.19
C TYR A 80 9.57 -2.96 -6.99
N LEU A 81 9.33 -1.65 -6.92
CA LEU A 81 10.13 -0.64 -7.60
C LEU A 81 11.60 -0.68 -7.14
N LYS A 82 11.86 -0.91 -5.85
CA LYS A 82 13.22 -1.07 -5.31
C LYS A 82 13.97 -2.25 -5.95
N ARG A 83 13.27 -3.34 -6.30
CA ARG A 83 13.89 -4.47 -7.02
C ARG A 83 14.25 -4.13 -8.47
N LEU A 84 13.50 -3.21 -9.09
CA LEU A 84 13.77 -2.73 -10.45
C LEU A 84 14.97 -1.77 -10.47
N ASN A 85 15.36 -1.23 -9.32
CA ASN A 85 16.46 -0.30 -9.13
C ASN A 85 16.46 0.86 -10.14
N PRO A 86 15.38 1.64 -10.23
CA PRO A 86 15.24 2.71 -11.22
C PRO A 86 16.21 3.85 -10.96
N LYS A 87 16.68 4.50 -12.03
CA LYS A 87 17.48 5.73 -11.93
C LYS A 87 16.64 6.88 -11.34
N SER A 88 15.36 6.95 -11.70
CA SER A 88 14.40 7.95 -11.22
C SER A 88 12.97 7.47 -11.43
N CYS A 89 12.01 8.11 -10.77
CA CYS A 89 10.61 7.84 -10.98
C CYS A 89 9.74 9.10 -10.79
N TRP A 90 8.66 9.16 -11.53
CA TRP A 90 7.56 10.07 -11.25
C TRP A 90 6.43 9.31 -10.56
N VAL A 91 6.15 9.65 -9.30
CA VAL A 91 5.13 8.97 -8.49
C VAL A 91 3.85 9.81 -8.50
N MET A 92 2.88 9.37 -9.28
CA MET A 92 1.53 9.96 -9.38
C MET A 92 0.66 9.39 -8.26
N LEU A 93 0.84 9.91 -7.05
CA LEU A 93 0.19 9.43 -5.83
C LEU A 93 0.01 10.59 -4.84
N LYS A 94 -1.12 10.62 -4.15
CA LYS A 94 -1.40 11.54 -3.04
C LYS A 94 -1.44 10.80 -1.70
N GLY A 95 -1.58 11.58 -0.63
CA GLY A 95 -1.75 11.06 0.74
C GLY A 95 -0.49 10.48 1.37
N LYS A 96 -0.68 9.79 2.48
CA LYS A 96 0.42 9.19 3.26
C LYS A 96 1.12 8.04 2.54
N GLY A 97 0.49 7.41 1.55
CA GLY A 97 1.12 6.37 0.73
C GLY A 97 2.37 6.85 0.00
N PHE A 98 2.46 8.15 -0.31
CA PHE A 98 3.64 8.74 -0.94
C PHE A 98 4.91 8.59 -0.09
N THR A 99 4.80 8.51 1.24
CA THR A 99 5.97 8.36 2.13
C THR A 99 6.74 7.06 1.89
N GLU A 100 6.11 6.04 1.30
CA GLU A 100 6.79 4.78 0.94
C GLU A 100 7.81 4.94 -0.21
N PHE A 101 7.76 6.08 -0.90
CA PHE A 101 8.61 6.38 -2.07
C PHE A 101 9.68 7.44 -1.80
N GLN A 102 9.87 7.87 -0.56
CA GLN A 102 10.81 8.96 -0.21
C GLN A 102 12.28 8.64 -0.54
N ASP A 103 12.65 7.37 -0.55
CA ASP A 103 14.03 6.93 -0.86
C ASP A 103 14.37 6.94 -2.36
N PHE A 104 13.38 7.19 -3.23
CA PHE A 104 13.59 7.21 -4.67
C PHE A 104 13.94 8.61 -5.17
N ILE A 105 14.72 8.68 -6.23
CA ILE A 105 14.98 9.94 -6.95
C ILE A 105 13.71 10.29 -7.74
N HIS A 106 13.08 11.39 -7.35
CA HIS A 106 11.88 11.90 -8.02
C HIS A 106 12.26 12.79 -9.19
N ASP A 107 11.71 12.46 -10.37
CA ASP A 107 11.88 13.20 -11.61
C ASP A 107 10.58 13.09 -12.41
N ASP A 108 9.96 14.19 -12.71
CA ASP A 108 8.71 14.25 -13.49
C ASP A 108 8.91 14.79 -14.91
N GLU A 109 10.16 15.11 -15.28
CA GLU A 109 10.52 15.57 -16.61
C GLU A 109 11.08 14.44 -17.50
N ASN A 110 11.90 13.56 -16.91
CA ASN A 110 12.51 12.44 -17.65
C ASN A 110 12.64 11.18 -16.75
N PRO A 111 11.53 10.68 -16.19
CA PRO A 111 11.57 9.54 -15.27
C PRO A 111 11.87 8.23 -16.00
N ALA A 112 12.66 7.35 -15.37
CA ALA A 112 12.80 5.99 -15.85
C ALA A 112 11.50 5.19 -15.68
N TYR A 113 10.73 5.50 -14.62
CA TYR A 113 9.44 4.88 -14.33
C TYR A 113 8.38 5.92 -13.95
N ILE A 114 7.17 5.73 -14.45
CA ILE A 114 5.96 6.41 -13.97
C ILE A 114 5.21 5.42 -13.09
N VAL A 115 5.00 5.81 -11.84
CA VAL A 115 4.32 4.96 -10.84
C VAL A 115 2.96 5.58 -10.54
N VAL A 116 1.88 4.85 -10.84
CA VAL A 116 0.51 5.36 -10.76
C VAL A 116 -0.24 4.70 -9.61
N GLY A 117 -0.71 5.51 -8.67
CA GLY A 117 -1.67 5.16 -7.62
C GLY A 117 -2.87 6.09 -7.67
N ASP A 118 -3.51 6.37 -6.54
CA ASP A 118 -4.61 7.34 -6.46
C ASP A 118 -4.03 8.78 -6.39
N TYR A 119 -4.11 9.48 -7.50
CA TYR A 119 -3.57 10.84 -7.66
C TYR A 119 -4.63 11.93 -7.46
N ARG A 120 -5.86 11.52 -7.12
CA ARG A 120 -6.99 12.41 -6.82
C ARG A 120 -7.27 13.40 -7.98
N GLU A 121 -7.48 14.67 -7.63
CA GLU A 121 -7.71 15.79 -8.55
C GLU A 121 -6.55 16.06 -9.51
N GLU A 122 -5.38 15.52 -9.22
CA GLU A 122 -4.21 15.61 -10.11
C GLU A 122 -4.29 14.65 -11.31
N PHE A 123 -5.28 13.75 -11.36
CA PHE A 123 -5.68 13.07 -12.59
C PHE A 123 -6.42 14.03 -13.52
N ASN A 124 -5.71 15.03 -13.99
CA ASN A 124 -6.19 16.02 -14.94
C ASN A 124 -5.57 15.80 -16.32
N PHE A 125 -6.12 16.49 -17.33
CA PHE A 125 -5.67 16.37 -18.72
C PHE A 125 -4.17 16.65 -18.88
N GLN A 126 -3.64 17.63 -18.16
CA GLN A 126 -2.23 18.02 -18.28
C GLN A 126 -1.30 16.91 -17.79
N ASN A 127 -1.55 16.36 -16.60
CA ASN A 127 -0.75 15.27 -16.02
C ASN A 127 -0.87 13.96 -16.81
N LEU A 128 -2.08 13.63 -17.27
CA LEU A 128 -2.28 12.44 -18.09
C LEU A 128 -1.59 12.56 -19.45
N ASN A 129 -1.66 13.72 -20.10
CA ASN A 129 -0.98 13.96 -21.37
C ASN A 129 0.55 13.97 -21.19
N LYS A 130 1.06 14.55 -20.09
CA LYS A 130 2.48 14.49 -19.74
C LYS A 130 2.93 13.03 -19.55
N ALA A 131 2.19 12.25 -18.77
CA ALA A 131 2.50 10.83 -18.57
C ALA A 131 2.53 10.05 -19.89
N LEU A 132 1.53 10.25 -20.75
CA LEU A 132 1.49 9.61 -22.08
C LEU A 132 2.73 9.97 -22.92
N LYS A 133 3.11 11.25 -23.00
CA LYS A 133 4.31 11.68 -23.75
C LYS A 133 5.58 11.02 -23.21
N LEU A 134 5.73 10.93 -21.89
CA LEU A 134 6.89 10.29 -21.26
C LEU A 134 6.93 8.79 -21.53
N LEU A 135 5.78 8.12 -21.50
CA LEU A 135 5.67 6.69 -21.86
C LEU A 135 6.06 6.46 -23.32
N LEU A 136 5.60 7.30 -24.26
CA LEU A 136 5.98 7.24 -25.67
C LEU A 136 7.47 7.54 -25.89
N ALA A 137 8.08 8.33 -25.00
CA ALA A 137 9.52 8.62 -25.00
C ALA A 137 10.38 7.50 -24.37
N GLY A 138 9.76 6.47 -23.78
CA GLY A 138 10.46 5.29 -23.28
C GLY A 138 10.43 5.07 -21.76
N SER A 139 9.77 5.94 -20.99
CA SER A 139 9.49 5.67 -19.56
C SER A 139 8.66 4.39 -19.43
N LYS A 140 8.84 3.67 -18.32
CA LYS A 140 8.09 2.44 -18.02
C LYS A 140 6.96 2.73 -17.03
N LEU A 141 5.85 2.01 -17.18
CA LEU A 141 4.67 2.17 -16.30
C LEU A 141 4.65 1.10 -15.20
N VAL A 142 4.39 1.54 -13.98
CA VAL A 142 4.03 0.68 -12.84
C VAL A 142 2.70 1.17 -12.28
N VAL A 143 1.69 0.30 -12.22
CA VAL A 143 0.36 0.60 -11.68
C VAL A 143 0.19 -0.13 -10.35
N MET A 144 -0.23 0.59 -9.31
CA MET A 144 -0.35 0.03 -7.95
C MET A 144 -1.53 -0.94 -7.83
N ILE A 145 -2.66 -0.60 -8.44
CA ILE A 145 -3.88 -1.43 -8.46
C ILE A 145 -4.42 -1.37 -9.89
N PRO A 146 -4.15 -2.37 -10.71
CA PRO A 146 -4.82 -2.48 -12.00
C PRO A 146 -6.26 -2.95 -11.77
N GLU A 147 -7.25 -2.12 -12.05
CA GLU A 147 -8.63 -2.56 -12.19
C GLU A 147 -8.79 -3.27 -13.55
N LYS A 148 -9.56 -4.36 -13.53
CA LYS A 148 -9.88 -5.12 -14.75
C LYS A 148 -11.14 -4.58 -15.39
#